data_2547f97bc26efe2eea6766057092e951
#
_entry.id   2547f97bc26efe2eea6766057092e951
#
_cell.length_a   1.000
_cell.length_b   1.000
_cell.length_c   1.000
_cell.angle_alpha   90.00
_cell.angle_beta   90.00
_cell.angle_gamma   90.00
#
_symmetry.space_group_name_H-M   'P 1'
#
loop_
_entity.id
_entity.type
_entity.pdbx_description
1 polymer ?
#
loop_
_entity_poly.entity_id
_entity_poly.type
_entity_poly.pdbx_seq_one_letter_code
_entity_poly.pdbx_strand_id
1 'polypeptide(L)'
;MSNNNQIFAINRDEVMAIVEARHDNPHHILGMHQCLKDLYVNVFAPDVAQVFVVDIANGDEYETEEIVSGFYTVKISGRKPFDYEIKTVCTTFDEAGDLVERARVFKDPYAFPYSVDPAKVVDIISGRTSFADGFKVKDIFGVRYITLNGVSGTSFCMEVKGARRVSVVGDFNNWDASVHQLR
;
A
#
# COMPACT_ATOMS: atom_id res chain seq x y z
N MET A 1 -29.89 -5.70 15.24
CA MET A 1 -29.28 -5.66 13.90
C MET A 1 -28.56 -4.33 13.78
N SER A 2 -27.32 -4.30 14.21
CA SER A 2 -26.53 -3.06 14.27
C SER A 2 -26.03 -2.74 12.87
N ASN A 3 -26.29 -1.52 12.42
CA ASN A 3 -25.84 -0.99 11.15
C ASN A 3 -24.31 -0.92 11.12
N ASN A 4 -23.65 -1.96 10.58
CA ASN A 4 -22.22 -1.98 10.30
C ASN A 4 -21.81 -1.06 9.12
N ASN A 5 -22.72 -0.24 8.61
CA ASN A 5 -22.49 0.60 7.42
C ASN A 5 -21.81 1.96 7.72
N GLN A 6 -21.38 2.24 8.95
CA GLN A 6 -20.80 3.55 9.32
C GLN A 6 -19.31 3.51 9.67
N ILE A 7 -18.64 2.36 9.64
CA ILE A 7 -17.21 2.25 9.99
C ILE A 7 -16.30 2.61 8.82
N PHE A 8 -16.79 2.58 7.58
CA PHE A 8 -15.98 2.77 6.38
C PHE A 8 -16.41 3.97 5.53
N ALA A 9 -15.46 4.85 5.29
CA ALA A 9 -15.50 5.76 4.14
C ALA A 9 -15.29 5.01 2.80
N ILE A 10 -15.26 3.66 2.81
CA ILE A 10 -14.91 2.83 1.66
C ILE A 10 -16.09 1.94 1.27
N ASN A 11 -16.36 1.91 -0.02
CA ASN A 11 -17.37 1.03 -0.60
C ASN A 11 -16.95 -0.44 -0.48
N ARG A 12 -17.86 -1.32 -0.06
CA ARG A 12 -17.62 -2.76 0.06
C ARG A 12 -17.13 -3.39 -1.25
N ASP A 13 -17.62 -2.93 -2.40
CA ASP A 13 -17.22 -3.45 -3.70
C ASP A 13 -15.74 -3.15 -4.00
N GLU A 14 -15.24 -2.01 -3.54
CA GLU A 14 -13.81 -1.65 -3.65
C GLU A 14 -12.94 -2.53 -2.75
N VAL A 15 -13.38 -2.79 -1.51
CA VAL A 15 -12.69 -3.73 -0.61
C VAL A 15 -12.63 -5.12 -1.24
N MET A 16 -13.75 -5.61 -1.76
CA MET A 16 -13.78 -6.92 -2.44
C MET A 16 -12.88 -6.93 -3.67
N ALA A 17 -12.80 -5.82 -4.41
CA ALA A 17 -11.90 -5.71 -5.55
C ALA A 17 -10.41 -5.78 -5.14
N ILE A 18 -10.03 -5.27 -3.95
CA ILE A 18 -8.68 -5.46 -3.39
C ILE A 18 -8.43 -6.93 -3.06
N VAL A 19 -9.33 -7.54 -2.28
CA VAL A 19 -9.20 -8.94 -1.85
C VAL A 19 -9.12 -9.91 -3.04
N GLU A 20 -9.92 -9.67 -4.07
CA GLU A 20 -9.93 -10.46 -5.31
C GLU A 20 -8.82 -10.06 -6.29
N ALA A 21 -7.93 -9.16 -5.90
CA ALA A 21 -6.82 -8.67 -6.71
C ALA A 21 -7.25 -8.14 -8.10
N ARG A 22 -8.41 -7.50 -8.21
CA ARG A 22 -8.97 -6.92 -9.44
C ARG A 22 -9.16 -5.40 -9.40
N HIS A 23 -8.77 -4.75 -8.28
CA HIS A 23 -8.82 -3.28 -8.15
C HIS A 23 -7.78 -2.65 -9.09
N ASP A 24 -8.14 -1.60 -9.80
CA ASP A 24 -7.27 -0.92 -10.77
C ASP A 24 -6.35 0.14 -10.14
N ASN A 25 -6.72 0.68 -8.97
CA ASN A 25 -5.91 1.64 -8.22
C ASN A 25 -5.99 1.43 -6.70
N PRO A 26 -5.31 0.43 -6.13
CA PRO A 26 -5.37 0.11 -4.70
C PRO A 26 -4.86 1.23 -3.78
N HIS A 27 -4.05 2.16 -4.28
CA HIS A 27 -3.61 3.32 -3.51
C HIS A 27 -4.73 4.30 -3.14
N HIS A 28 -5.91 4.21 -3.77
CA HIS A 28 -7.10 4.95 -3.36
C HIS A 28 -7.71 4.40 -2.08
N ILE A 29 -7.44 3.14 -1.77
CA ILE A 29 -8.08 2.40 -0.68
C ILE A 29 -7.08 2.09 0.41
N LEU A 30 -5.93 1.51 0.03
CA LEU A 30 -4.88 1.10 0.96
C LEU A 30 -4.02 2.29 1.39
N GLY A 31 -3.44 2.17 2.59
CA GLY A 31 -2.67 3.22 3.22
C GLY A 31 -3.49 4.10 4.16
N MET A 32 -2.90 5.24 4.54
CA MET A 32 -3.53 6.20 5.45
C MET A 32 -4.32 7.26 4.68
N HIS A 33 -5.59 7.40 5.01
CA HIS A 33 -6.52 8.35 4.40
C HIS A 33 -7.18 9.22 5.46
N GLN A 34 -7.27 10.52 5.21
CA GLN A 34 -7.99 11.43 6.07
C GLN A 34 -9.43 11.60 5.56
N CYS A 35 -10.40 11.33 6.44
CA CYS A 35 -11.80 11.58 6.19
C CYS A 35 -12.35 12.45 7.32
N LEU A 36 -12.69 13.70 7.00
CA LEU A 36 -13.14 14.71 7.96
C LEU A 36 -12.11 14.93 9.10
N LYS A 37 -12.44 14.50 10.31
CA LYS A 37 -11.60 14.63 11.51
C LYS A 37 -10.84 13.36 11.87
N ASP A 38 -11.10 12.28 11.15
CA ASP A 38 -10.59 10.95 11.45
C ASP A 38 -9.58 10.51 10.39
N LEU A 39 -8.62 9.70 10.81
CA LEU A 39 -7.74 8.96 9.92
C LEU A 39 -8.23 7.52 9.83
N TYR A 40 -8.13 6.95 8.65
CA TYR A 40 -8.34 5.54 8.39
C TYR A 40 -7.06 4.98 7.80
N VAL A 41 -6.59 3.87 8.35
CA VAL A 41 -5.47 3.13 7.75
C VAL A 41 -5.99 1.77 7.34
N ASN A 42 -5.88 1.49 6.05
CA ASN A 42 -6.35 0.24 5.46
C ASN A 42 -5.16 -0.56 4.95
N VAL A 43 -5.10 -1.81 5.35
CA VAL A 43 -4.00 -2.72 5.04
C VAL A 43 -4.55 -3.99 4.43
N PHE A 44 -3.97 -4.44 3.33
CA PHE A 44 -4.22 -5.77 2.79
C PHE A 44 -3.03 -6.65 3.12
N ALA A 45 -3.25 -7.61 4.02
CA ALA A 45 -2.25 -8.53 4.52
C ALA A 45 -2.90 -9.91 4.69
N PRO A 46 -3.03 -10.69 3.61
CA PRO A 46 -3.56 -12.05 3.71
C PRO A 46 -2.64 -12.95 4.54
N ASP A 47 -3.22 -13.97 5.17
CA ASP A 47 -2.52 -15.01 5.91
C ASP A 47 -1.76 -14.54 7.17
N VAL A 48 -2.17 -13.42 7.77
CA VAL A 48 -1.67 -12.97 9.08
C VAL A 48 -2.78 -13.03 10.14
N ALA A 49 -2.39 -13.20 11.40
CA ALA A 49 -3.33 -13.30 12.52
C ALA A 49 -3.76 -11.92 13.03
N GLN A 50 -2.84 -10.96 13.04
CA GLN A 50 -3.09 -9.60 13.53
C GLN A 50 -2.27 -8.58 12.73
N VAL A 51 -2.82 -7.37 12.62
CA VAL A 51 -2.17 -6.21 12.00
C VAL A 51 -2.27 -5.02 12.95
N PHE A 52 -1.18 -4.28 13.09
CA PHE A 52 -1.12 -3.03 13.85
C PHE A 52 -0.52 -1.93 12.99
N VAL A 53 -1.01 -0.72 13.18
CA VAL A 53 -0.41 0.51 12.68
C VAL A 53 0.44 1.10 13.80
N VAL A 54 1.73 1.28 13.55
CA VAL A 54 2.70 1.74 14.55
C VAL A 54 3.10 3.18 14.22
N ASP A 55 2.85 4.12 15.12
CA ASP A 55 3.33 5.49 15.00
C ASP A 55 4.84 5.54 15.28
N ILE A 56 5.63 5.95 14.30
CA ILE A 56 7.09 5.97 14.40
C ILE A 56 7.58 7.00 15.42
N ALA A 57 6.82 8.08 15.63
CA ALA A 57 7.26 9.18 16.48
C ALA A 57 7.23 8.84 17.99
N ASN A 58 6.29 7.99 18.41
CA ASN A 58 6.07 7.68 19.84
C ASN A 58 5.96 6.19 20.14
N GLY A 59 5.88 5.33 19.11
CA GLY A 59 5.76 3.89 19.27
C GLY A 59 4.34 3.41 19.62
N ASP A 60 3.33 4.27 19.55
CA ASP A 60 1.95 3.86 19.79
C ASP A 60 1.51 2.84 18.74
N GLU A 61 0.89 1.76 19.19
CA GLU A 61 0.34 0.70 18.33
C GLU A 61 -1.18 0.81 18.29
N TYR A 62 -1.74 0.91 17.08
CA TYR A 62 -3.18 0.91 16.83
C TYR A 62 -3.55 -0.43 16.23
N GLU A 63 -4.28 -1.24 17.00
CA GLU A 63 -4.80 -2.52 16.53
C GLU A 63 -5.85 -2.29 15.44
N THR A 64 -5.78 -3.08 14.39
CA THR A 64 -6.72 -3.03 13.27
C THR A 64 -7.79 -4.10 13.42
N GLU A 65 -8.94 -3.88 12.79
CA GLU A 65 -10.03 -4.85 12.68
C GLU A 65 -10.00 -5.50 11.28
N GLU A 66 -10.03 -6.82 11.21
CA GLU A 66 -10.22 -7.56 9.96
C GLU A 66 -11.70 -7.52 9.58
N ILE A 67 -12.02 -6.92 8.44
CA ILE A 67 -13.41 -6.77 7.96
C ILE A 67 -13.80 -7.75 6.87
N VAL A 68 -12.82 -8.15 6.07
CA VAL A 68 -12.93 -9.20 5.06
C VAL A 68 -11.57 -9.89 5.01
N SER A 69 -11.53 -11.16 4.70
CA SER A 69 -10.32 -11.99 4.69
C SER A 69 -9.09 -11.25 4.14
N GLY A 70 -8.14 -11.01 5.02
CA GLY A 70 -6.89 -10.30 4.73
C GLY A 70 -7.00 -8.77 4.60
N PHE A 71 -8.19 -8.17 4.69
CA PHE A 71 -8.35 -6.72 4.67
C PHE A 71 -8.60 -6.17 6.07
N TYR A 72 -7.66 -5.39 6.55
CA TYR A 72 -7.64 -4.80 7.89
C TYR A 72 -7.84 -3.30 7.83
N THR A 73 -8.48 -2.73 8.84
CA THR A 73 -8.68 -1.29 8.97
C THR A 73 -8.59 -0.84 10.40
N VAL A 74 -8.17 0.40 10.60
CA VAL A 74 -8.29 1.11 11.88
C VAL A 74 -8.73 2.54 11.65
N LYS A 75 -9.60 3.01 12.54
CA LYS A 75 -10.00 4.41 12.64
C LYS A 75 -9.25 5.07 13.80
N ILE A 76 -8.53 6.16 13.50
CA ILE A 76 -7.78 6.95 14.48
C ILE A 76 -8.40 8.35 14.52
N SER A 77 -9.12 8.66 15.59
CA SER A 77 -9.87 9.91 15.68
C SER A 77 -9.02 11.08 16.19
N GLY A 78 -9.29 12.27 15.63
CA GLY A 78 -8.73 13.53 16.14
C GLY A 78 -7.25 13.74 15.87
N ARG A 79 -6.62 12.92 15.01
CA ARG A 79 -5.22 13.07 14.62
C ARG A 79 -5.07 13.55 13.18
N LYS A 80 -3.95 14.23 12.93
CA LYS A 80 -3.45 14.52 11.57
C LYS A 80 -2.63 13.34 11.06
N PRO A 81 -2.46 13.21 9.72
CA PRO A 81 -1.57 12.21 9.16
C PRO A 81 -0.17 12.25 9.80
N PHE A 82 0.39 11.08 10.04
CA PHE A 82 1.69 10.88 10.69
C PHE A 82 2.47 9.75 10.00
N ASP A 83 3.76 9.69 10.24
CA ASP A 83 4.62 8.63 9.72
C ASP A 83 4.40 7.34 10.52
N TYR A 84 4.16 6.24 9.82
CA TYR A 84 3.82 4.97 10.44
C TYR A 84 4.50 3.78 9.74
N GLU A 85 4.48 2.68 10.45
CA GLU A 85 4.84 1.35 9.96
C GLU A 85 3.69 0.37 10.19
N ILE A 86 3.69 -0.72 9.44
CA ILE A 86 2.78 -1.83 9.64
C ILE A 86 3.51 -2.93 10.40
N LYS A 87 2.90 -3.39 11.49
CA LYS A 87 3.33 -4.58 12.22
C LYS A 87 2.31 -5.68 11.98
N THR A 88 2.77 -6.80 11.44
CA THR A 88 1.95 -8.01 11.27
C THR A 88 2.42 -9.09 12.23
N VAL A 89 1.47 -9.87 12.75
CA VAL A 89 1.75 -11.04 13.58
C VAL A 89 1.16 -12.25 12.87
N CYS A 90 1.98 -13.26 12.65
CA CYS A 90 1.54 -14.55 12.12
C CYS A 90 1.94 -15.67 13.08
N THR A 91 1.12 -16.72 13.12
CA THR A 91 1.39 -17.93 13.88
C THR A 91 2.01 -18.95 12.92
N THR A 92 3.15 -19.48 13.27
CA THR A 92 3.89 -20.47 12.48
C THR A 92 4.47 -21.56 13.37
N PHE A 93 4.90 -22.66 12.79
CA PHE A 93 5.64 -23.69 13.52
C PHE A 93 7.13 -23.39 13.46
N ASP A 94 7.83 -23.57 14.59
CA ASP A 94 9.28 -23.52 14.65
C ASP A 94 9.92 -24.86 14.20
N GLU A 95 11.24 -24.93 14.26
CA GLU A 95 11.99 -26.16 13.88
C GLU A 95 11.71 -27.36 14.79
N ALA A 96 11.23 -27.12 16.01
CA ALA A 96 10.83 -28.18 16.96
C ALA A 96 9.37 -28.62 16.75
N GLY A 97 8.62 -27.95 15.90
CA GLY A 97 7.20 -28.19 15.64
C GLY A 97 6.26 -27.51 16.64
N ASP A 98 6.79 -26.58 17.45
CA ASP A 98 5.99 -25.78 18.38
C ASP A 98 5.38 -24.57 17.69
N LEU A 99 4.15 -24.22 18.09
CA LEU A 99 3.44 -23.05 17.57
C LEU A 99 4.04 -21.78 18.16
N VAL A 100 4.58 -20.92 17.31
CA VAL A 100 5.21 -19.65 17.72
C VAL A 100 4.61 -18.48 16.96
N GLU A 101 4.49 -17.34 17.65
CA GLU A 101 4.13 -16.08 17.02
C GLU A 101 5.40 -15.38 16.50
N ARG A 102 5.30 -14.90 15.27
CA ARG A 102 6.34 -14.07 14.64
C ARG A 102 5.76 -12.74 14.23
N ALA A 103 6.38 -11.66 14.72
CA ALA A 103 6.06 -10.31 14.32
C ALA A 103 7.02 -9.83 13.22
N ARG A 104 6.49 -9.10 12.25
CA ARG A 104 7.25 -8.39 11.22
C ARG A 104 6.81 -6.94 11.18
N VAL A 105 7.77 -6.01 11.15
CA VAL A 105 7.50 -4.58 11.00
C VAL A 105 8.09 -4.11 9.68
N PHE A 106 7.33 -3.34 8.92
CA PHE A 106 7.76 -2.83 7.62
C PHE A 106 7.04 -1.52 7.27
N LYS A 107 7.65 -0.74 6.38
CA LYS A 107 7.02 0.46 5.82
C LYS A 107 5.85 0.08 4.93
N ASP A 108 4.71 0.75 5.10
CA ASP A 108 3.57 0.55 4.23
C ASP A 108 3.91 1.00 2.80
N PRO A 109 3.84 0.11 1.80
CA PRO A 109 4.08 0.49 0.41
C PRO A 109 3.13 1.57 -0.10
N TYR A 110 1.94 1.67 0.48
CA TYR A 110 0.90 2.61 0.09
C TYR A 110 1.03 3.98 0.77
N ALA A 111 1.95 4.15 1.72
CA ALA A 111 2.25 5.43 2.36
C ALA A 111 3.12 6.37 1.51
N PHE A 112 3.76 5.84 0.45
CA PHE A 112 4.68 6.65 -0.35
C PHE A 112 3.94 7.50 -1.39
N PRO A 113 4.39 8.76 -1.61
CA PRO A 113 3.89 9.58 -2.71
C PRO A 113 4.31 9.01 -4.07
N TYR A 114 3.81 9.59 -5.14
CA TYR A 114 4.30 9.27 -6.48
C TYR A 114 5.81 9.51 -6.58
N SER A 115 6.54 8.52 -7.07
CA SER A 115 7.99 8.63 -7.32
C SER A 115 8.33 9.43 -8.58
N VAL A 116 7.32 9.66 -9.40
CA VAL A 116 7.37 10.46 -10.63
C VAL A 116 6.11 11.32 -10.68
N ASP A 117 6.25 12.55 -11.13
CA ASP A 117 5.10 13.45 -11.35
C ASP A 117 4.16 12.85 -12.42
N PRO A 118 2.91 12.51 -12.08
CA PRO A 118 1.96 11.92 -13.01
C PRO A 118 1.71 12.80 -14.25
N ALA A 119 1.75 14.13 -14.10
CA ALA A 119 1.56 15.05 -15.23
C ALA A 119 2.66 14.88 -16.28
N LYS A 120 3.91 14.69 -15.85
CA LYS A 120 5.04 14.44 -16.75
C LYS A 120 4.89 13.09 -17.48
N VAL A 121 4.39 12.07 -16.79
CA VAL A 121 4.12 10.77 -17.42
C VAL A 121 3.07 10.92 -18.51
N VAL A 122 1.95 11.61 -18.22
CA VAL A 122 0.87 11.85 -19.18
C VAL A 122 1.38 12.67 -20.38
N ASP A 123 2.22 13.68 -20.17
CA ASP A 123 2.78 14.50 -21.25
C ASP A 123 3.68 13.67 -22.21
N ILE A 124 4.46 12.76 -21.65
CA ILE A 124 5.30 11.86 -22.46
C ILE A 124 4.44 10.89 -23.26
N ILE A 125 3.48 10.19 -22.60
CA ILE A 125 2.63 9.19 -23.24
C ILE A 125 1.77 9.83 -24.34
N SER A 126 1.29 11.06 -24.13
CA SER A 126 0.50 11.79 -25.13
C SER A 126 1.33 12.48 -26.21
N GLY A 127 2.66 12.38 -26.17
CA GLY A 127 3.57 13.02 -27.15
C GLY A 127 3.62 14.56 -27.05
N ARG A 128 3.14 15.13 -25.95
CA ARG A 128 3.15 16.59 -25.72
C ARG A 128 4.54 17.11 -25.32
N THR A 129 5.38 16.26 -24.76
CA THR A 129 6.77 16.61 -24.40
C THR A 129 7.68 16.32 -25.56
N SER A 130 8.35 17.36 -26.06
CA SER A 130 9.39 17.22 -27.07
C SER A 130 10.67 16.65 -26.43
N PHE A 131 11.33 15.71 -27.11
CA PHE A 131 12.68 15.26 -26.74
C PHE A 131 13.72 16.39 -26.72
N ALA A 132 13.38 17.56 -27.28
CA ALA A 132 14.24 18.74 -27.31
C ALA A 132 14.44 19.40 -25.94
N ASP A 133 13.56 19.12 -24.95
CA ASP A 133 13.61 19.74 -23.61
C ASP A 133 14.59 19.04 -22.65
N GLY A 134 15.51 18.22 -23.15
CA GLY A 134 16.52 17.52 -22.36
C GLY A 134 15.97 16.41 -21.48
N PHE A 135 14.67 16.15 -21.57
CA PHE A 135 14.00 15.10 -20.79
C PHE A 135 14.24 13.74 -21.43
N LYS A 136 14.95 12.88 -20.75
CA LYS A 136 15.19 11.53 -21.24
C LYS A 136 14.09 10.62 -20.72
N VAL A 137 13.39 9.91 -21.61
CA VAL A 137 12.38 8.89 -21.26
C VAL A 137 12.92 7.91 -20.20
N LYS A 138 14.22 7.59 -20.27
CA LYS A 138 14.92 6.78 -19.27
C LYS A 138 14.99 7.41 -17.87
N ASP A 139 14.76 8.69 -17.73
CA ASP A 139 14.78 9.37 -16.43
C ASP A 139 13.42 9.23 -15.71
N ILE A 140 12.41 8.74 -16.41
CA ILE A 140 11.06 8.50 -15.87
C ILE A 140 10.73 7.02 -15.85
N PHE A 141 10.83 6.34 -17.01
CA PHE A 141 10.49 4.93 -17.12
C PHE A 141 11.64 4.02 -16.70
N GLY A 142 11.30 2.87 -16.18
CA GLY A 142 12.23 1.85 -15.74
C GLY A 142 12.26 1.65 -14.24
N VAL A 143 13.31 1.02 -13.77
CA VAL A 143 13.57 0.70 -12.37
C VAL A 143 14.69 1.60 -11.87
N ARG A 144 14.46 2.29 -10.74
CA ARG A 144 15.42 3.24 -10.19
C ARG A 144 15.51 3.11 -8.68
N TYR A 145 16.74 3.21 -8.17
CA TYR A 145 16.97 3.37 -6.74
C TYR A 145 16.80 4.84 -6.36
N ILE A 146 15.91 5.14 -5.44
CA ILE A 146 15.57 6.51 -5.04
C ILE A 146 15.41 6.61 -3.52
N THR A 147 15.39 7.83 -3.01
CA THR A 147 15.05 8.12 -1.61
C THR A 147 13.80 9.02 -1.60
N LEU A 148 12.73 8.55 -0.97
CA LEU A 148 11.50 9.31 -0.75
C LEU A 148 11.24 9.44 0.74
N ASN A 149 11.00 10.66 1.23
CA ASN A 149 10.75 10.94 2.64
C ASN A 149 11.81 10.33 3.59
N GLY A 150 13.08 10.34 3.18
CA GLY A 150 14.17 9.76 3.95
C GLY A 150 14.30 8.24 3.87
N VAL A 151 13.40 7.55 3.17
CA VAL A 151 13.43 6.11 2.96
C VAL A 151 14.02 5.79 1.59
N SER A 152 15.10 5.02 1.57
CA SER A 152 15.72 4.54 0.33
C SER A 152 15.04 3.26 -0.15
N GLY A 153 14.78 3.19 -1.45
CA GLY A 153 14.10 2.05 -2.04
C GLY A 153 14.14 2.04 -3.56
N THR A 154 13.42 1.12 -4.15
CA THR A 154 13.34 0.94 -5.60
C THR A 154 12.01 1.46 -6.12
N SER A 155 12.07 2.37 -7.09
CA SER A 155 10.91 2.89 -7.82
C SER A 155 10.78 2.18 -9.16
N PHE A 156 9.55 1.83 -9.49
CA PHE A 156 9.17 1.24 -10.76
C PHE A 156 8.22 2.19 -11.49
N CYS A 157 8.52 2.51 -12.73
CA CYS A 157 7.64 3.29 -13.59
C CYS A 157 7.64 2.68 -14.98
N MET A 158 6.47 2.31 -15.50
CA MET A 158 6.36 1.68 -16.80
C MET A 158 5.04 2.00 -17.49
N GLU A 159 5.06 1.99 -18.82
CA GLU A 159 3.87 2.00 -19.65
C GLU A 159 3.59 0.57 -20.15
N VAL A 160 2.44 0.02 -19.83
CA VAL A 160 2.01 -1.31 -20.30
C VAL A 160 0.64 -1.18 -20.95
N LYS A 161 0.62 -1.10 -22.29
CA LYS A 161 -0.62 -0.93 -23.05
C LYS A 161 -1.55 -2.12 -22.89
N GLY A 162 -2.81 -1.83 -22.58
CA GLY A 162 -3.86 -2.84 -22.42
C GLY A 162 -3.85 -3.61 -21.10
N ALA A 163 -2.89 -3.37 -20.21
CA ALA A 163 -2.92 -3.95 -18.88
C ALA A 163 -3.97 -3.25 -18.02
N ARG A 164 -4.76 -4.02 -17.30
CA ARG A 164 -5.65 -3.51 -16.25
C ARG A 164 -4.91 -3.34 -14.93
N ARG A 165 -3.90 -4.16 -14.72
CA ARG A 165 -3.15 -4.23 -13.49
C ARG A 165 -1.73 -4.66 -13.75
N VAL A 166 -0.78 -4.07 -13.03
CA VAL A 166 0.64 -4.44 -13.03
C VAL A 166 1.10 -4.49 -11.59
N SER A 167 1.77 -5.56 -11.17
CA SER A 167 2.32 -5.72 -9.82
C SER A 167 3.80 -6.06 -9.89
N VAL A 168 4.54 -5.62 -8.89
CA VAL A 168 5.95 -6.01 -8.71
C VAL A 168 5.99 -7.24 -7.84
N VAL A 169 6.68 -8.29 -8.29
CA VAL A 169 6.83 -9.55 -7.56
C VAL A 169 8.31 -9.90 -7.37
N GLY A 170 8.62 -10.59 -6.29
CA GLY A 170 9.97 -11.04 -5.96
C GLY A 170 10.00 -11.74 -4.60
N ASP A 171 11.19 -12.13 -4.16
CA ASP A 171 11.37 -12.81 -2.86
C ASP A 171 10.88 -11.95 -1.68
N PHE A 172 10.92 -10.62 -1.81
CA PHE A 172 10.46 -9.67 -0.78
C PHE A 172 8.95 -9.76 -0.48
N ASN A 173 8.16 -10.31 -1.38
CA ASN A 173 6.71 -10.49 -1.22
C ASN A 173 6.26 -11.90 -1.60
N ASN A 174 7.14 -12.90 -1.51
CA ASN A 174 6.87 -14.30 -1.83
C ASN A 174 6.24 -14.52 -3.21
N TRP A 175 6.61 -13.66 -4.19
CA TRP A 175 6.05 -13.66 -5.54
C TRP A 175 4.52 -13.48 -5.60
N ASP A 176 3.93 -12.89 -4.55
CA ASP A 176 2.50 -12.60 -4.48
C ASP A 176 2.17 -11.37 -5.34
N ALA A 177 1.43 -11.60 -6.42
CA ALA A 177 0.97 -10.54 -7.30
C ALA A 177 -0.25 -9.78 -6.77
N SER A 178 -0.85 -10.18 -5.65
CA SER A 178 -1.99 -9.48 -5.03
C SER A 178 -1.56 -8.21 -4.30
N VAL A 179 -0.27 -8.10 -3.95
CA VAL A 179 0.34 -6.96 -3.28
C VAL A 179 1.30 -6.19 -4.20
N HIS A 180 1.78 -5.02 -3.79
CA HIS A 180 2.73 -4.16 -4.53
C HIS A 180 2.27 -3.84 -5.97
N GLN A 181 0.99 -3.52 -6.11
CA GLN A 181 0.46 -3.07 -7.38
C GLN A 181 0.95 -1.65 -7.70
N LEU A 182 1.28 -1.41 -8.98
CA LEU A 182 1.55 -0.07 -9.51
C LEU A 182 0.23 0.72 -9.66
N ARG A 183 0.30 2.04 -9.49
CA ARG A 183 -0.80 2.99 -9.63
C ARG A 183 -0.65 3.85 -10.88
#